data_dbdb8c577ecaa287264b36b27f8fd40f
#
_entry.id   dbdb8c577ecaa287264b36b27f8fd40f
#
_cell.length_a   1.000
_cell.length_b   1.000
_cell.length_c   1.000
_cell.angle_alpha   90.00
_cell.angle_beta   90.00
_cell.angle_gamma   90.00
#
_symmetry.space_group_name_H-M   'P 1'
#
loop_
_entity.id
_entity.type
_entity.pdbx_description
1 polymer ?
#
loop_
_entity_poly.entity_id
_entity_poly.type
_entity_poly.pdbx_seq_one_letter_code
_entity_poly.pdbx_strand_id
1 'polypeptide(L)' 'MALNVTIHSMAGERYAQVVETDQHMLAADRPKKYGGTDRGPGPYSFLLAALGT' A
#
# COMPACT_ATOMS: atom_id res chain seq x y z
N MET A 1 -2.86 -13.64 -19.47
CA MET A 1 -2.05 -12.50 -19.00
C MET A 1 -1.72 -12.68 -17.53
N ALA A 2 -0.47 -12.57 -17.19
CA ALA A 2 -0.04 -12.70 -15.81
C ALA A 2 0.09 -11.32 -15.17
N LEU A 3 -0.46 -11.18 -13.97
CA LEU A 3 -0.35 -9.96 -13.18
C LEU A 3 0.51 -10.25 -11.97
N ASN A 4 1.49 -9.40 -11.74
CA ASN A 4 2.40 -9.56 -10.61
C ASN A 4 2.29 -8.35 -9.70
N VAL A 5 2.09 -8.61 -8.41
CA VAL A 5 2.09 -7.59 -7.38
C VAL A 5 3.03 -8.04 -6.27
N THR A 6 3.99 -7.21 -5.94
CA THR A 6 4.95 -7.48 -4.89
C THR A 6 4.80 -6.42 -3.81
N ILE A 7 4.77 -6.84 -2.57
CA ILE A 7 4.63 -5.95 -1.42
C ILE A 7 5.79 -6.20 -0.48
N HIS A 8 6.48 -5.13 -0.09
CA HIS A 8 7.57 -5.26 0.87
C HIS A 8 7.60 -4.07 1.83
N SER A 9 8.16 -4.30 3.00
CA SER A 9 8.23 -3.29 4.05
C SER A 9 9.13 -2.15 3.64
N MET A 10 8.73 -0.94 4.03
CA MET A 10 9.54 0.25 3.86
C MET A 10 10.49 0.37 5.06
N ALA A 11 11.78 0.50 4.80
CA ALA A 11 12.80 0.57 5.86
C ALA A 11 12.54 1.73 6.80
N GLY A 12 12.65 1.47 8.10
CA GLY A 12 12.48 2.49 9.13
C GLY A 12 11.04 2.82 9.47
N GLU A 13 10.07 2.19 8.82
CA GLU A 13 8.66 2.44 9.05
C GLU A 13 8.00 1.23 9.72
N ARG A 14 6.98 1.50 10.55
CA ARG A 14 6.28 0.43 11.25
C ARG A 14 5.28 -0.29 10.34
N TYR A 15 4.50 0.46 9.57
CA TYR A 15 3.44 -0.10 8.75
C TYR A 15 3.57 0.24 7.26
N ALA A 16 4.37 1.23 6.92
CA ALA A 16 4.51 1.65 5.53
C ALA A 16 5.09 0.54 4.68
N GLN A 17 4.51 0.33 3.52
CA GLN A 17 4.92 -0.71 2.59
C GLN A 17 4.96 -0.16 1.18
N VAL A 18 5.80 -0.75 0.36
CA VAL A 18 5.86 -0.46 -1.06
C VAL A 18 5.10 -1.54 -1.81
N VAL A 19 4.17 -1.12 -2.65
CA VAL A 19 3.40 -2.02 -3.50
C VAL A 19 3.88 -1.83 -4.93
N GLU A 20 4.47 -2.86 -5.50
CA GLU A 20 4.98 -2.81 -6.86
C GLU A 20 4.10 -3.66 -7.77
N THR A 21 3.63 -3.05 -8.83
CA THR A 21 2.94 -3.76 -9.90
C THR A 21 3.85 -3.86 -11.12
N ASP A 22 3.34 -4.36 -12.22
CA ASP A 22 4.14 -4.49 -13.43
C ASP A 22 4.68 -3.14 -13.93
N GLN A 23 3.93 -2.05 -13.71
CA GLN A 23 4.29 -0.74 -14.26
C GLN A 23 4.25 0.39 -13.22
N HIS A 24 3.81 0.13 -12.00
CA HIS A 24 3.61 1.19 -11.02
C HIS A 24 4.21 0.82 -9.68
N MET A 25 4.56 1.85 -8.93
CA MET A 25 5.01 1.71 -7.55
C MET A 25 4.15 2.61 -6.68
N LEU A 26 3.55 2.02 -5.65
CA LEU A 26 2.61 2.70 -4.79
C LEU A 26 3.05 2.54 -3.34
N ALA A 27 2.64 3.48 -2.50
CA ALA A 27 2.86 3.38 -1.06
C ALA A 27 1.57 3.00 -0.36
N ALA A 28 1.67 2.11 0.63
CA ALA A 28 0.56 1.74 1.49
C ALA A 28 0.99 1.96 2.94
N ASP A 29 0.08 2.46 3.77
CA ASP A 29 0.40 2.74 5.16
C ASP A 29 -0.89 2.76 5.98
N ARG A 30 -0.77 3.17 7.24
CA ARG A 30 -1.90 3.40 8.12
C ARG A 30 -1.94 4.87 8.52
N PRO A 31 -3.14 5.41 8.87
CA PRO A 31 -3.23 6.76 9.43
C PRO A 31 -2.44 6.87 10.73
N LYS A 32 -2.02 8.08 11.05
CA LYS A 32 -1.26 8.32 12.27
C LYS A 32 -1.99 7.87 13.52
N LYS A 33 -3.31 7.98 13.56
CA LYS A 33 -4.11 7.57 14.71
C LYS A 33 -4.07 6.06 14.96
N TYR A 34 -3.64 5.28 13.99
CA TYR A 34 -3.46 3.83 14.13
C TYR A 34 -2.00 3.42 14.15
N GLY A 35 -1.11 4.37 14.39
CA GLY A 35 0.31 4.08 14.54
C GLY A 35 1.14 4.16 13.27
N GLY A 36 0.54 4.53 12.16
CA GLY A 36 1.26 4.70 10.91
C GLY A 36 1.80 6.11 10.73
N THR A 37 2.38 6.36 9.57
CA THR A 37 2.91 7.67 9.21
C THR A 37 2.16 8.34 8.07
N ASP A 38 1.05 7.73 7.66
CA ASP A 38 0.14 8.27 6.63
C ASP A 38 0.84 8.56 5.31
N ARG A 39 1.71 7.64 4.88
CA ARG A 39 2.43 7.77 3.62
C ARG A 39 1.61 7.35 2.41
N GLY A 40 0.51 6.66 2.64
CA GLY A 40 -0.36 6.20 1.58
C GLY A 40 -1.65 5.62 2.12
N PRO A 41 -2.55 5.16 1.23
CA PRO A 41 -3.81 4.56 1.66
C PRO A 41 -3.60 3.29 2.47
N GLY A 42 -4.53 3.00 3.36
CA GLY A 42 -4.54 1.77 4.13
C GLY A 42 -5.12 0.60 3.33
N PRO A 43 -5.11 -0.61 3.91
CA PRO A 43 -5.56 -1.81 3.19
C PRO A 43 -7.03 -1.76 2.78
N TYR A 44 -7.89 -1.21 3.62
CA TYR A 44 -9.31 -1.12 3.27
C TYR A 44 -9.55 -0.12 2.15
N SER A 45 -8.77 0.96 2.09
CA SER A 45 -8.86 1.92 1.00
C SER A 45 -8.46 1.28 -0.32
N PHE A 46 -7.42 0.45 -0.34
CA PHE A 46 -7.03 -0.29 -1.53
C PHE A 46 -8.12 -1.26 -1.95
N LEU A 47 -8.75 -1.94 -0.99
CA LEU A 47 -9.85 -2.86 -1.29
C LEU A 47 -11.02 -2.12 -1.93
N LEU A 48 -11.43 -0.99 -1.36
CA LEU A 48 -12.52 -0.20 -1.91
C LEU A 48 -12.19 0.35 -3.29
N ALA A 49 -10.96 0.80 -3.49
CA ALA A 49 -10.50 1.28 -4.78
C ALA A 49 -10.59 0.16 -5.84
N ALA A 50 -10.17 -1.04 -5.47
CA ALA A 50 -10.23 -2.19 -6.37
C ALA A 50 -11.67 -2.51 -6.78
N LEU A 51 -12.61 -2.42 -5.83
CA LEU A 51 -14.01 -2.69 -6.11
C LEU A 51 -14.65 -1.59 -6.96
N GLY A 52 -14.16 -0.36 -6.86
CA GLY A 52 -14.71 0.78 -7.59
C GLY A 52 -14.15 0.96 -9.00
N THR A 53 -13.11 0.22 -9.34
CA THR A 53 -12.50 0.35 -10.67
C THR A 53 -12.84 -0.83 -11.63
#